data_b456c04984db5bc8728cdf23f3fe0c78
#
_entry.id   b456c04984db5bc8728cdf23f3fe0c78
#
_cell.length_a   1.000
_cell.length_b   1.000
_cell.length_c   1.000
_cell.angle_alpha   90.00
_cell.angle_beta   90.00
_cell.angle_gamma   90.00
#
_symmetry.space_group_name_H-M   'P 1'
#
loop_
_entity.id
_entity.type
_entity.pdbx_description
1 polymer ?
#
loop_
_entity_poly.entity_id
_entity_poly.type
_entity_poly.pdbx_seq_one_letter_code
_entity_poly.pdbx_strand_id
1 'polypeptide(L)'
;MIAFCTHDPEYGFELWCLDVEERRAWCIAPKLRLNSVCGDPFVWLSDSKRVVAKFVIEDVELPVKNTVPTGPIVEESSEGEIRANRTYQDLLKDEHDVALFKHYTTSQLELIDVRSRERKKLGTPLSFRKASPSPDGKYLLVDIIQEPYSYLLPASRFGHSVEIWDTETGDVVETVATIPLQEKIPLAFDGVSDGPRSIGWRADVDATLYWAEAQDGGDPNVDASVRDAVFTLPAPFNGLPRRLLSLAWRYAGMIWGDDNTALAYERWYKTRSIRTHLLTPGGDLETALAEGNGPCCGRKADPSQAEALNRLLIDVKNWEDRYNDPGTILTMMNERGKPVIRLVYPEGNKPADGSETVEPSFLVQCPGASDEGDMPYLAVMDTIEAKQQIVWRSKPPLLENALNILESDEETGLPKRLLLKRESPEENPNLFIAELPEDLFENGEPQITQALTAFPHPALELKDVKRKIVTYEREDGVKLNASLFVPAGYDAARDGPLKMFMWAYPREFKSATFAGQMRDSPLRFNRLARTPLYWLTRGYAILDGPLMPVIGEGDTEPNDTYVEQLVSSAKAAVDYVVKEGIAKRCVPRRILSKPVLDPACFLCRV
;
A
#
# COMPACT_ATOMS: atom_id res chain seq x y z
N MET A 1 1.92 -22.77 -12.52
CA MET A 1 2.00 -23.35 -11.14
C MET A 1 1.71 -22.27 -10.11
N ILE A 2 1.17 -22.62 -8.96
CA ILE A 2 0.88 -21.69 -7.85
C ILE A 2 1.58 -22.25 -6.60
N ALA A 3 2.47 -21.47 -5.98
CA ALA A 3 3.02 -21.83 -4.68
C ALA A 3 2.23 -21.14 -3.56
N PHE A 4 2.04 -21.84 -2.46
CA PHE A 4 1.26 -21.36 -1.32
C PHE A 4 1.73 -22.02 -0.02
N CYS A 5 1.42 -21.36 1.10
CA CYS A 5 1.68 -21.90 2.43
C CYS A 5 0.46 -22.67 2.93
N THR A 6 0.69 -23.82 3.55
CA THR A 6 -0.30 -24.52 4.38
C THR A 6 0.14 -24.50 5.83
N HIS A 7 -0.80 -24.61 6.76
CA HIS A 7 -0.51 -24.75 8.17
C HIS A 7 -0.79 -26.19 8.59
N ASP A 8 0.26 -26.91 8.94
CA ASP A 8 0.17 -28.20 9.62
C ASP A 8 0.20 -27.98 11.14
N PRO A 9 -0.77 -28.51 11.91
CA PRO A 9 -0.82 -28.31 13.35
C PRO A 9 0.38 -28.86 14.13
N GLU A 10 1.07 -29.86 13.58
CA GLU A 10 2.23 -30.50 14.20
C GLU A 10 3.55 -29.88 13.76
N TYR A 11 3.67 -29.54 12.46
CA TYR A 11 4.93 -29.07 11.88
C TYR A 11 4.99 -27.57 11.65
N GLY A 12 3.83 -26.85 11.62
CA GLY A 12 3.78 -25.42 11.35
C GLY A 12 3.53 -25.10 9.87
N PHE A 13 4.21 -24.08 9.31
CA PHE A 13 3.97 -23.67 7.92
C PHE A 13 4.83 -24.47 6.95
N GLU A 14 4.18 -25.12 5.99
CA GLU A 14 4.80 -25.85 4.89
C GLU A 14 4.64 -25.12 3.56
N LEU A 15 5.59 -25.33 2.63
CA LEU A 15 5.55 -24.82 1.27
C LEU A 15 4.99 -25.87 0.31
N TRP A 16 3.88 -25.52 -0.33
CA TRP A 16 3.19 -26.35 -1.30
C TRP A 16 3.16 -25.71 -2.67
N CYS A 17 3.08 -26.54 -3.71
CA CYS A 17 2.86 -26.12 -5.09
C CYS A 17 1.63 -26.82 -5.66
N LEU A 18 0.85 -26.08 -6.47
CA LEU A 18 -0.26 -26.59 -7.27
C LEU A 18 0.06 -26.43 -8.75
N ASP A 19 0.04 -27.52 -9.47
CA ASP A 19 -0.08 -27.49 -10.94
C ASP A 19 -1.57 -27.36 -11.29
N VAL A 20 -1.91 -26.21 -11.89
CA VAL A 20 -3.31 -25.88 -12.22
C VAL A 20 -3.85 -26.75 -13.36
N GLU A 21 -2.99 -27.10 -14.33
CA GLU A 21 -3.36 -27.91 -15.49
C GLU A 21 -3.57 -29.37 -15.09
N GLU A 22 -2.60 -29.93 -14.36
CA GLU A 22 -2.68 -31.30 -13.85
C GLU A 22 -3.64 -31.45 -12.66
N ARG A 23 -4.12 -30.34 -12.09
CA ARG A 23 -4.95 -30.29 -10.86
C ARG A 23 -4.35 -31.08 -9.70
N ARG A 24 -3.04 -30.98 -9.55
CA ARG A 24 -2.28 -31.74 -8.56
C ARG A 24 -1.49 -30.80 -7.67
N ALA A 25 -1.62 -30.98 -6.35
CA ALA A 25 -0.81 -30.26 -5.36
C ALA A 25 0.16 -31.22 -4.66
N TRP A 26 1.32 -30.68 -4.27
CA TRP A 26 2.31 -31.42 -3.48
C TRP A 26 3.11 -30.50 -2.57
N CYS A 27 3.60 -31.03 -1.44
CA CYS A 27 4.54 -30.34 -0.57
C CYS A 27 5.92 -30.30 -1.26
N ILE A 28 6.48 -29.10 -1.41
CA ILE A 28 7.79 -28.91 -2.06
C ILE A 28 8.93 -29.34 -1.12
N ALA A 29 8.81 -28.99 0.17
CA ALA A 29 9.83 -29.25 1.19
C ALA A 29 9.21 -29.96 2.41
N PRO A 30 8.90 -31.28 2.31
CA PRO A 30 8.27 -32.03 3.39
C PRO A 30 9.09 -31.98 4.67
N LYS A 31 8.42 -31.83 5.82
CA LYS A 31 9.01 -31.75 7.16
C LYS A 31 9.92 -30.55 7.43
N LEU A 32 9.92 -29.56 6.57
CA LEU A 32 10.59 -28.29 6.81
C LEU A 32 9.58 -27.20 7.08
N ARG A 33 9.84 -26.41 8.10
CA ARG A 33 9.00 -25.30 8.50
C ARG A 33 9.48 -24.01 7.84
N LEU A 34 8.58 -23.32 7.14
CA LEU A 34 8.86 -21.99 6.64
C LEU A 34 9.02 -21.00 7.80
N ASN A 35 10.01 -20.12 7.70
CA ASN A 35 10.14 -18.98 8.60
C ASN A 35 9.41 -17.78 8.01
N SER A 36 8.28 -17.41 8.62
CA SER A 36 7.43 -16.27 8.23
C SER A 36 7.52 -15.09 9.21
N VAL A 37 8.49 -15.09 10.13
CA VAL A 37 8.61 -14.06 11.18
C VAL A 37 9.01 -12.71 10.60
N CYS A 38 9.94 -12.70 9.64
CA CYS A 38 10.40 -11.47 8.98
C CYS A 38 10.14 -11.55 7.48
N GLY A 39 9.20 -10.74 6.99
CA GLY A 39 8.88 -10.64 5.56
C GLY A 39 8.37 -11.94 4.92
N ASP A 40 8.33 -11.99 3.60
CA ASP A 40 7.79 -13.14 2.86
C ASP A 40 8.63 -14.40 3.08
N PRO A 41 8.00 -15.55 3.34
CA PRO A 41 8.71 -16.79 3.59
C PRO A 41 9.31 -17.43 2.34
N PHE A 42 8.81 -17.09 1.17
CA PHE A 42 9.36 -17.56 -0.12
C PHE A 42 9.07 -16.55 -1.24
N VAL A 43 9.84 -16.67 -2.32
CA VAL A 43 9.67 -15.87 -3.54
C VAL A 43 10.01 -16.70 -4.77
N TRP A 44 9.23 -16.52 -5.86
CA TRP A 44 9.52 -17.13 -7.15
C TRP A 44 10.68 -16.45 -7.87
N LEU A 45 11.51 -17.25 -8.54
CA LEU A 45 12.40 -16.75 -9.58
C LEU A 45 11.60 -16.48 -10.86
N SER A 46 12.16 -15.65 -11.75
CA SER A 46 11.57 -15.30 -13.05
C SER A 46 11.42 -16.48 -14.01
N ASP A 47 12.16 -17.58 -13.80
CA ASP A 47 12.06 -18.81 -14.60
C ASP A 47 10.75 -19.59 -14.37
N SER A 48 9.94 -19.20 -13.37
CA SER A 48 8.70 -19.87 -12.98
C SER A 48 8.85 -21.37 -12.63
N LYS A 49 10.08 -21.80 -12.30
CA LYS A 49 10.44 -23.19 -11.96
C LYS A 49 11.00 -23.30 -10.56
N ARG A 50 11.69 -22.26 -10.09
CA ARG A 50 12.38 -22.27 -8.81
C ARG A 50 11.87 -21.21 -7.86
N VAL A 51 11.99 -21.50 -6.59
CA VAL A 51 11.68 -20.57 -5.48
C VAL A 51 12.88 -20.45 -4.55
N VAL A 52 13.05 -19.29 -3.97
CA VAL A 52 13.91 -19.09 -2.80
C VAL A 52 13.02 -19.03 -1.58
N ALA A 53 13.30 -19.88 -0.59
CA ALA A 53 12.49 -19.99 0.62
C ALA A 53 13.35 -19.89 1.89
N LYS A 54 12.75 -19.36 2.96
CA LYS A 54 13.34 -19.25 4.30
C LYS A 54 12.83 -20.37 5.18
N PHE A 55 13.73 -21.20 5.70
CA PHE A 55 13.37 -22.28 6.61
C PHE A 55 13.86 -22.02 8.02
N VAL A 56 13.06 -22.46 8.98
CA VAL A 56 13.44 -22.52 10.39
C VAL A 56 14.63 -23.46 10.54
N ILE A 57 15.58 -23.10 11.39
CA ILE A 57 16.70 -23.97 11.74
C ILE A 57 16.18 -25.05 12.68
N GLU A 58 16.29 -26.30 12.25
CA GLU A 58 15.94 -27.47 13.08
C GLU A 58 16.98 -27.69 14.16
N ASP A 59 16.58 -28.38 15.24
CA ASP A 59 17.45 -28.83 16.35
C ASP A 59 18.16 -27.71 17.15
N VAL A 60 17.64 -26.48 17.09
CA VAL A 60 18.11 -25.37 17.94
C VAL A 60 17.18 -25.23 19.14
N GLU A 61 17.72 -25.44 20.34
CA GLU A 61 16.98 -25.29 21.59
C GLU A 61 16.51 -23.85 21.80
N LEU A 62 15.30 -23.69 22.35
CA LEU A 62 14.80 -22.38 22.74
C LEU A 62 15.68 -21.77 23.83
N PRO A 63 16.01 -20.47 23.71
CA PRO A 63 16.72 -19.76 24.76
C PRO A 63 15.98 -19.85 26.10
N VAL A 64 16.71 -20.26 27.12
CA VAL A 64 16.16 -20.41 28.48
C VAL A 64 16.30 -19.09 29.23
N LYS A 65 15.21 -18.63 29.85
CA LYS A 65 15.25 -17.42 30.66
C LYS A 65 16.09 -17.63 31.92
N ASN A 66 17.09 -16.77 32.10
CA ASN A 66 17.86 -16.76 33.36
C ASN A 66 16.92 -16.35 34.52
N THR A 67 16.87 -17.16 35.57
CA THR A 67 16.03 -16.88 36.74
C THR A 67 16.67 -15.89 37.72
N VAL A 68 17.97 -15.63 37.58
CA VAL A 68 18.69 -14.65 38.38
C VAL A 68 18.51 -13.26 37.76
N PRO A 69 17.97 -12.25 38.48
CA PRO A 69 17.85 -10.89 37.94
C PRO A 69 19.23 -10.33 37.59
N THR A 70 19.36 -9.82 36.36
CA THR A 70 20.62 -9.24 35.83
C THR A 70 20.80 -7.76 36.20
N GLY A 71 19.87 -7.17 36.96
CA GLY A 71 19.85 -5.72 37.26
C GLY A 71 19.14 -4.91 36.18
N PRO A 72 19.13 -3.57 36.30
CA PRO A 72 18.54 -2.69 35.29
C PRO A 72 19.34 -2.72 34.00
N ILE A 73 18.65 -2.75 32.88
CA ILE A 73 19.25 -2.58 31.55
C ILE A 73 19.46 -1.11 31.33
N VAL A 74 20.70 -0.73 31.00
CA VAL A 74 21.05 0.65 30.64
C VAL A 74 21.46 0.64 29.18
N GLU A 75 20.74 1.35 28.34
CA GLU A 75 21.08 1.61 26.95
C GLU A 75 21.40 3.09 26.82
N GLU A 76 22.59 3.42 26.38
CA GLU A 76 23.01 4.78 26.10
C GLU A 76 22.96 5.03 24.60
N SER A 77 22.55 6.26 24.18
CA SER A 77 22.65 6.62 22.78
C SER A 77 24.10 6.61 22.35
N SER A 78 24.38 6.20 21.12
CA SER A 78 25.74 5.99 20.59
C SER A 78 26.64 7.24 20.64
N GLU A 79 26.08 8.44 20.86
CA GLU A 79 26.80 9.72 20.88
C GLU A 79 26.61 10.54 22.16
N GLY A 80 25.92 10.02 23.17
CA GLY A 80 25.67 10.72 24.43
C GLY A 80 24.76 11.97 24.32
N GLU A 81 24.15 12.21 23.16
CA GLU A 81 23.23 13.33 22.95
C GLU A 81 21.83 13.00 23.45
N ILE A 82 21.23 13.94 24.18
CA ILE A 82 19.84 13.85 24.58
C ILE A 82 18.97 14.10 23.34
N ARG A 83 18.24 13.06 22.90
CA ARG A 83 17.32 13.15 21.76
C ARG A 83 15.90 12.84 22.20
N ALA A 84 14.95 13.59 21.66
CA ALA A 84 13.55 13.22 21.78
C ALA A 84 13.33 11.88 21.06
N ASN A 85 12.66 10.93 21.71
CA ASN A 85 12.29 9.65 21.11
C ASN A 85 10.80 9.41 21.25
N ARG A 86 10.21 8.67 20.28
CA ARG A 86 8.82 8.23 20.39
C ARG A 86 8.75 7.04 21.35
N THR A 87 7.66 6.96 22.09
CA THR A 87 7.35 5.76 22.85
C THR A 87 6.80 4.69 21.90
N TYR A 88 7.45 3.53 21.90
CA TYR A 88 7.03 2.37 21.12
C TYR A 88 6.48 1.30 22.04
N GLN A 89 5.60 0.45 21.51
CA GLN A 89 5.08 -0.72 22.20
C GLN A 89 5.88 -1.97 21.77
N ASP A 90 5.83 -3.03 22.60
CA ASP A 90 6.35 -4.35 22.28
C ASP A 90 7.85 -4.39 21.90
N LEU A 91 8.64 -3.53 22.53
CA LEU A 91 10.10 -3.53 22.40
C LEU A 91 10.73 -4.72 23.16
N LEU A 92 11.97 -5.05 22.80
CA LEU A 92 12.80 -5.97 23.56
C LEU A 92 12.99 -5.43 24.98
N LYS A 93 12.96 -6.31 26.00
CA LYS A 93 12.98 -5.92 27.42
C LYS A 93 14.24 -6.37 28.14
N ASP A 94 14.82 -7.47 27.73
CA ASP A 94 15.97 -8.08 28.37
C ASP A 94 16.79 -8.93 27.38
N GLU A 95 17.93 -9.46 27.82
CA GLU A 95 18.80 -10.33 27.01
C GLU A 95 18.08 -11.61 26.54
N HIS A 96 17.08 -12.07 27.29
CA HIS A 96 16.29 -13.22 26.88
C HIS A 96 15.41 -12.89 25.67
N ASP A 97 14.77 -11.70 25.66
CA ASP A 97 14.01 -11.22 24.48
C ASP A 97 14.92 -11.06 23.26
N VAL A 98 16.16 -10.57 23.45
CA VAL A 98 17.19 -10.51 22.39
C VAL A 98 17.49 -11.89 21.83
N ALA A 99 17.73 -12.88 22.73
CA ALA A 99 18.00 -14.25 22.32
C ALA A 99 16.81 -14.90 21.60
N LEU A 100 15.58 -14.66 22.08
CA LEU A 100 14.35 -15.13 21.44
C LEU A 100 14.15 -14.46 20.07
N PHE A 101 14.38 -13.14 19.96
CA PHE A 101 14.30 -12.43 18.69
C PHE A 101 15.26 -13.05 17.67
N LYS A 102 16.53 -13.23 18.04
CA LYS A 102 17.53 -13.86 17.19
C LYS A 102 17.13 -15.29 16.79
N HIS A 103 16.67 -16.09 17.76
CA HIS A 103 16.22 -17.47 17.52
C HIS A 103 15.09 -17.53 16.47
N TYR A 104 14.04 -16.71 16.62
CA TYR A 104 12.89 -16.77 15.73
C TYR A 104 13.12 -16.10 14.38
N THR A 105 13.98 -15.09 14.29
CA THR A 105 14.25 -14.40 13.02
C THR A 105 15.31 -15.09 12.17
N THR A 106 16.20 -15.89 12.79
CA THR A 106 17.23 -16.63 12.06
C THR A 106 16.60 -17.73 11.20
N SER A 107 17.00 -17.79 9.96
CA SER A 107 16.52 -18.77 8.99
C SER A 107 17.61 -19.17 8.00
N GLN A 108 17.46 -20.33 7.36
CA GLN A 108 18.27 -20.78 6.24
C GLN A 108 17.55 -20.46 4.93
N LEU A 109 18.22 -19.71 4.03
CA LEU A 109 17.75 -19.59 2.66
C LEU A 109 18.07 -20.85 1.85
N GLU A 110 17.11 -21.30 1.07
CA GLU A 110 17.30 -22.41 0.14
C GLU A 110 16.68 -22.08 -1.23
N LEU A 111 17.42 -22.41 -2.28
CA LEU A 111 16.93 -22.44 -3.66
C LEU A 111 16.33 -23.84 -3.92
N ILE A 112 15.10 -23.86 -4.46
CA ILE A 112 14.35 -25.10 -4.64
C ILE A 112 13.75 -25.15 -6.04
N ASP A 113 13.99 -26.22 -6.79
CA ASP A 113 13.22 -26.56 -7.96
C ASP A 113 11.88 -27.19 -7.56
N VAL A 114 10.76 -26.58 -7.93
CA VAL A 114 9.44 -26.97 -7.42
C VAL A 114 8.95 -28.31 -7.94
N ARG A 115 9.44 -28.79 -9.10
CA ARG A 115 9.05 -30.09 -9.67
C ARG A 115 9.95 -31.23 -9.19
N SER A 116 11.27 -31.08 -9.33
CA SER A 116 12.24 -32.10 -8.87
C SER A 116 12.37 -32.16 -7.36
N ARG A 117 12.06 -31.05 -6.66
CA ARG A 117 12.27 -30.84 -5.22
C ARG A 117 13.76 -30.85 -4.84
N GLU A 118 14.63 -30.67 -5.83
CA GLU A 118 16.06 -30.49 -5.57
C GLU A 118 16.26 -29.17 -4.82
N ARG A 119 17.07 -29.22 -3.75
CA ARG A 119 17.28 -28.10 -2.84
C ARG A 119 18.75 -27.81 -2.69
N LYS A 120 19.07 -26.52 -2.65
CA LYS A 120 20.41 -26.01 -2.40
C LYS A 120 20.36 -24.91 -1.34
N LYS A 121 21.16 -25.06 -0.27
CA LYS A 121 21.33 -24.00 0.73
C LYS A 121 22.10 -22.84 0.14
N LEU A 122 21.64 -21.62 0.41
CA LEU A 122 22.27 -20.37 0.01
C LEU A 122 22.83 -19.67 1.26
N GLY A 123 24.14 -19.45 1.28
CA GLY A 123 24.84 -18.84 2.39
C GLY A 123 24.68 -19.59 3.73
N THR A 124 24.88 -18.87 4.81
CA THR A 124 24.71 -19.37 6.20
C THR A 124 23.40 -18.87 6.81
N PRO A 125 22.90 -19.49 7.90
CA PRO A 125 21.72 -19.01 8.60
C PRO A 125 21.92 -17.59 9.15
N LEU A 126 20.98 -16.68 8.80
CA LEU A 126 20.98 -15.28 9.21
C LEU A 126 19.54 -14.78 9.48
N SER A 127 19.42 -13.59 10.05
CA SER A 127 18.11 -12.94 10.26
C SER A 127 17.71 -12.14 9.01
N PHE A 128 17.08 -12.81 8.04
CA PHE A 128 16.69 -12.22 6.75
C PHE A 128 15.40 -11.43 6.86
N ARG A 129 15.45 -10.12 6.60
CA ARG A 129 14.28 -9.26 6.43
C ARG A 129 13.61 -9.48 5.06
N LYS A 130 14.42 -9.56 4.00
CA LYS A 130 13.95 -9.69 2.63
C LYS A 130 14.95 -10.48 1.80
N ALA A 131 14.45 -11.27 0.88
CA ALA A 131 15.21 -11.82 -0.23
C ALA A 131 14.39 -11.58 -1.49
N SER A 132 14.97 -10.88 -2.50
CA SER A 132 14.27 -10.49 -3.72
C SER A 132 15.12 -10.79 -4.94
N PRO A 133 14.68 -11.69 -5.84
CA PRO A 133 15.44 -12.01 -7.05
C PRO A 133 15.42 -10.86 -8.04
N SER A 134 16.55 -10.67 -8.73
CA SER A 134 16.61 -9.79 -9.90
C SER A 134 15.64 -10.26 -10.99
N PRO A 135 15.21 -9.38 -11.90
CA PRO A 135 14.30 -9.78 -12.98
C PRO A 135 14.83 -10.89 -13.87
N ASP A 136 16.14 -11.00 -14.07
CA ASP A 136 16.76 -12.11 -14.81
C ASP A 136 17.03 -13.36 -13.96
N GLY A 137 16.77 -13.29 -12.64
CA GLY A 137 16.93 -14.40 -11.71
C GLY A 137 18.37 -14.78 -11.34
N LYS A 138 19.38 -14.04 -11.84
CA LYS A 138 20.80 -14.35 -11.57
C LYS A 138 21.27 -13.92 -10.18
N TYR A 139 20.62 -12.89 -9.61
CA TYR A 139 21.02 -12.30 -8.34
C TYR A 139 19.86 -12.26 -7.35
N LEU A 140 20.19 -12.29 -6.07
CA LEU A 140 19.28 -12.02 -4.96
C LEU A 140 19.71 -10.75 -4.24
N LEU A 141 18.80 -9.81 -4.08
CA LEU A 141 18.95 -8.70 -3.14
C LEU A 141 18.50 -9.17 -1.77
N VAL A 142 19.42 -9.26 -0.84
CA VAL A 142 19.22 -9.82 0.50
C VAL A 142 19.38 -8.71 1.53
N ASP A 143 18.38 -8.55 2.40
CA ASP A 143 18.38 -7.59 3.52
C ASP A 143 18.48 -8.36 4.84
N ILE A 144 19.54 -8.13 5.62
CA ILE A 144 19.93 -8.92 6.78
C ILE A 144 20.00 -8.03 8.02
N ILE A 145 19.22 -8.36 9.04
CA ILE A 145 19.26 -7.64 10.34
C ILE A 145 20.59 -7.92 11.03
N GLN A 146 21.23 -6.84 11.51
CA GLN A 146 22.52 -6.87 12.18
C GLN A 146 22.38 -6.60 13.68
N GLU A 147 23.24 -7.23 14.47
CA GLU A 147 23.42 -6.88 15.89
C GLU A 147 24.37 -5.68 16.02
N PRO A 148 24.30 -4.87 17.11
CA PRO A 148 23.39 -5.04 18.27
C PRO A 148 21.96 -4.58 18.00
N TYR A 149 20.98 -5.24 18.63
CA TYR A 149 19.60 -4.80 18.64
C TYR A 149 19.38 -3.72 19.72
N SER A 150 18.24 -2.99 19.62
CA SER A 150 17.91 -1.92 20.57
C SER A 150 16.72 -2.28 21.45
N TYR A 151 16.77 -1.84 22.69
CA TYR A 151 15.64 -1.87 23.63
C TYR A 151 14.74 -0.63 23.53
N LEU A 152 15.18 0.40 22.77
CA LEU A 152 14.48 1.68 22.62
C LEU A 152 13.80 1.84 21.27
N LEU A 153 14.16 1.03 20.27
CA LEU A 153 13.69 1.14 18.90
C LEU A 153 13.02 -0.17 18.43
N PRO A 154 12.03 -0.07 17.55
CA PRO A 154 11.41 -1.24 16.94
C PRO A 154 12.35 -1.91 15.93
N ALA A 155 12.15 -3.20 15.68
CA ALA A 155 12.97 -4.01 14.77
C ALA A 155 13.09 -3.42 13.35
N SER A 156 12.10 -2.62 12.89
CA SER A 156 12.17 -1.90 11.61
C SER A 156 13.28 -0.85 11.53
N ARG A 157 13.84 -0.45 12.68
CA ARG A 157 14.94 0.52 12.82
C ARG A 157 16.28 -0.11 13.22
N PHE A 158 16.34 -1.43 13.35
CA PHE A 158 17.60 -2.12 13.65
C PHE A 158 18.60 -1.96 12.51
N GLY A 159 19.88 -2.02 12.85
CA GLY A 159 20.94 -2.05 11.86
C GLY A 159 20.77 -3.23 10.90
N HIS A 160 21.10 -3.03 9.64
CA HIS A 160 20.99 -4.08 8.63
C HIS A 160 21.98 -3.88 7.48
N SER A 161 22.38 -4.97 6.84
CA SER A 161 23.14 -4.95 5.61
C SER A 161 22.25 -5.33 4.43
N VAL A 162 22.48 -4.68 3.30
CA VAL A 162 21.84 -5.01 2.03
C VAL A 162 22.91 -5.49 1.07
N GLU A 163 22.78 -6.73 0.65
CA GLU A 163 23.78 -7.45 -0.13
C GLU A 163 23.18 -7.99 -1.41
N ILE A 164 24.00 -8.14 -2.44
CA ILE A 164 23.68 -8.88 -3.66
C ILE A 164 24.39 -10.22 -3.57
N TRP A 165 23.62 -11.29 -3.67
CA TRP A 165 24.12 -12.66 -3.72
C TRP A 165 23.93 -13.26 -5.10
N ASP A 166 24.86 -14.09 -5.54
CA ASP A 166 24.65 -14.96 -6.70
C ASP A 166 23.58 -16.01 -6.36
N THR A 167 22.55 -16.12 -7.18
CA THR A 167 21.41 -17.03 -6.94
C THR A 167 21.82 -18.49 -6.96
N GLU A 168 22.81 -18.86 -7.79
CA GLU A 168 23.22 -20.24 -7.95
C GLU A 168 24.18 -20.68 -6.83
N THR A 169 25.10 -19.82 -6.40
CA THR A 169 26.11 -20.20 -5.41
C THR A 169 25.73 -19.79 -3.98
N GLY A 170 25.01 -18.72 -3.81
CA GLY A 170 24.74 -18.08 -2.53
C GLY A 170 25.92 -17.25 -2.03
N ASP A 171 26.92 -16.96 -2.89
CA ASP A 171 28.05 -16.13 -2.56
C ASP A 171 27.68 -14.65 -2.63
N VAL A 172 28.25 -13.83 -1.77
CA VAL A 172 28.10 -12.38 -1.78
C VAL A 172 28.88 -11.82 -2.97
N VAL A 173 28.15 -11.16 -3.88
CA VAL A 173 28.73 -10.46 -5.04
C VAL A 173 29.12 -9.04 -4.67
N GLU A 174 28.25 -8.33 -3.94
CA GLU A 174 28.45 -6.92 -3.56
C GLU A 174 27.67 -6.59 -2.28
N THR A 175 28.23 -5.72 -1.44
CA THR A 175 27.52 -5.11 -0.31
C THR A 175 27.06 -3.71 -0.71
N VAL A 176 25.77 -3.58 -0.98
CA VAL A 176 25.16 -2.32 -1.48
C VAL A 176 25.13 -1.26 -0.39
N ALA A 177 24.76 -1.65 0.84
CA ALA A 177 24.67 -0.73 1.96
C ALA A 177 24.83 -1.45 3.31
N THR A 178 25.50 -0.79 4.25
CA THR A 178 25.46 -1.15 5.67
C THR A 178 24.81 0.00 6.42
N ILE A 179 23.59 -0.23 6.88
CA ILE A 179 22.75 0.78 7.52
C ILE A 179 22.84 0.56 9.03
N PRO A 180 23.36 1.52 9.81
CA PRO A 180 23.48 1.39 11.26
C PRO A 180 22.10 1.43 11.94
N LEU A 181 22.08 1.20 13.26
CA LEU A 181 20.89 1.41 14.08
C LEU A 181 20.35 2.84 13.87
N GLN A 182 19.07 2.93 13.49
CA GLN A 182 18.47 4.18 13.01
C GLN A 182 17.93 5.05 14.16
N GLU A 183 18.80 5.46 15.05
CA GLU A 183 18.48 6.35 16.19
C GLU A 183 18.27 7.81 15.75
N LYS A 184 18.91 8.21 14.66
CA LYS A 184 19.04 9.63 14.24
C LYS A 184 17.92 10.11 13.31
N ILE A 185 16.94 9.27 12.98
CA ILE A 185 15.84 9.71 12.12
C ILE A 185 15.05 10.81 12.82
N PRO A 186 14.91 12.00 12.20
CA PRO A 186 14.12 13.09 12.78
C PRO A 186 12.70 12.70 13.09
N LEU A 187 12.15 13.21 14.20
CA LEU A 187 10.78 12.88 14.66
C LEU A 187 9.68 13.61 13.89
N ALA A 188 9.92 14.00 12.67
CA ALA A 188 8.94 14.61 11.77
C ALA A 188 8.36 13.56 10.81
N PHE A 189 7.16 13.82 10.27
CA PHE A 189 6.50 12.90 9.33
C PHE A 189 7.31 12.68 8.04
N ASP A 190 8.02 13.70 7.57
CA ASP A 190 8.91 13.63 6.41
C ASP A 190 10.38 13.41 6.81
N GLY A 191 10.63 13.07 8.09
CA GLY A 191 11.95 12.64 8.56
C GLY A 191 12.29 11.26 8.04
N VAL A 192 13.46 11.11 7.42
CA VAL A 192 13.96 9.85 6.86
C VAL A 192 15.40 9.58 7.30
N SER A 193 15.88 8.36 7.13
CA SER A 193 17.28 8.02 7.37
C SER A 193 18.18 8.71 6.35
N ASP A 194 19.35 9.10 6.79
CA ASP A 194 20.46 9.44 5.92
C ASP A 194 21.02 8.15 5.28
N GLY A 195 21.37 8.19 3.99
CA GLY A 195 21.87 7.06 3.23
C GLY A 195 20.79 6.30 2.43
N PRO A 196 21.19 5.18 1.80
CA PRO A 196 20.34 4.43 0.89
C PRO A 196 19.08 3.87 1.56
N ARG A 197 17.92 4.08 0.95
CA ARG A 197 16.63 3.53 1.37
C ARG A 197 15.77 3.13 0.18
N SER A 198 14.74 2.31 0.42
CA SER A 198 13.86 1.79 -0.63
C SER A 198 14.62 1.06 -1.74
N ILE A 199 15.66 0.30 -1.37
CA ILE A 199 16.52 -0.43 -2.30
C ILE A 199 15.70 -1.55 -2.96
N GLY A 200 15.75 -1.62 -4.29
CA GLY A 200 15.02 -2.62 -5.06
C GLY A 200 15.59 -2.80 -6.47
N TRP A 201 14.99 -3.74 -7.20
CA TRP A 201 15.29 -3.99 -8.61
C TRP A 201 14.37 -3.18 -9.52
N ARG A 202 14.91 -2.57 -10.58
CA ARG A 202 14.10 -2.11 -11.70
C ARG A 202 13.35 -3.32 -12.27
N ALA A 203 12.04 -3.17 -12.46
CA ALA A 203 11.20 -4.28 -12.93
C ALA A 203 11.30 -4.54 -14.45
N ASP A 204 11.71 -3.52 -15.19
CA ASP A 204 11.73 -3.48 -16.66
C ASP A 204 13.01 -4.05 -17.29
N VAL A 205 14.12 -4.08 -16.55
CA VAL A 205 15.43 -4.53 -17.04
C VAL A 205 15.97 -5.70 -16.20
N ASP A 206 17.02 -6.35 -16.68
CA ASP A 206 17.51 -7.62 -16.12
C ASP A 206 17.99 -7.53 -14.67
N ALA A 207 19.08 -6.83 -14.42
CA ALA A 207 19.69 -6.74 -13.08
C ALA A 207 20.23 -5.33 -12.84
N THR A 208 19.32 -4.42 -12.56
CA THR A 208 19.66 -3.04 -12.21
C THR A 208 18.98 -2.67 -10.89
N LEU A 209 19.81 -2.29 -9.91
CA LEU A 209 19.32 -1.74 -8.64
C LEU A 209 18.82 -0.31 -8.81
N TYR A 210 17.90 0.10 -7.94
CA TYR A 210 17.59 1.50 -7.66
C TYR A 210 17.39 1.72 -6.17
N TRP A 211 17.60 2.94 -5.70
CA TRP A 211 17.35 3.38 -4.32
C TRP A 211 17.20 4.89 -4.24
N ALA A 212 16.72 5.39 -3.12
CA ALA A 212 16.65 6.82 -2.82
C ALA A 212 17.59 7.18 -1.67
N GLU A 213 18.17 8.39 -1.72
CA GLU A 213 18.98 8.97 -0.65
C GLU A 213 18.53 10.38 -0.32
N ALA A 214 18.55 10.73 0.97
CA ALA A 214 18.29 12.09 1.41
C ALA A 214 19.46 13.01 1.02
N GLN A 215 19.15 14.23 0.58
CA GLN A 215 20.12 15.24 0.21
C GLN A 215 20.16 16.40 1.22
N ASP A 216 19.33 16.32 2.27
CA ASP A 216 19.18 17.28 3.37
C ASP A 216 19.44 16.63 4.74
N GLY A 217 20.21 15.52 4.78
CA GLY A 217 20.45 14.72 5.98
C GLY A 217 19.20 14.06 6.56
N GLY A 218 18.12 13.96 5.78
CA GLY A 218 16.85 13.37 6.21
C GLY A 218 15.99 14.27 7.11
N ASP A 219 16.42 15.49 7.41
CA ASP A 219 15.69 16.42 8.26
C ASP A 219 14.80 17.36 7.41
N PRO A 220 13.46 17.25 7.54
CA PRO A 220 12.53 18.12 6.81
C PRO A 220 12.62 19.60 7.21
N ASN A 221 13.24 19.94 8.33
CA ASN A 221 13.42 21.33 8.80
C ASN A 221 14.61 22.04 8.13
N VAL A 222 15.52 21.29 7.52
CA VAL A 222 16.62 21.86 6.72
C VAL A 222 16.02 22.43 5.42
N ASP A 223 16.37 23.66 5.08
CA ASP A 223 15.98 24.26 3.80
C ASP A 223 16.86 23.71 2.67
N ALA A 224 16.25 22.99 1.74
CA ALA A 224 16.94 22.35 0.63
C ALA A 224 16.07 22.37 -0.64
N SER A 225 16.69 22.71 -1.77
CA SER A 225 16.01 22.69 -3.08
C SER A 225 15.81 21.27 -3.62
N VAL A 226 16.71 20.35 -3.27
CA VAL A 226 16.62 18.91 -3.53
C VAL A 226 16.67 18.20 -2.19
N ARG A 227 15.60 17.45 -1.88
CA ARG A 227 15.52 16.73 -0.62
C ARG A 227 15.87 15.26 -0.75
N ASP A 228 15.55 14.66 -1.89
CA ASP A 228 15.89 13.27 -2.20
C ASP A 228 16.48 13.17 -3.61
N ALA A 229 17.37 12.20 -3.80
CA ALA A 229 17.82 11.77 -5.12
C ALA A 229 17.58 10.27 -5.28
N VAL A 230 17.24 9.84 -6.49
CA VAL A 230 17.09 8.43 -6.86
C VAL A 230 18.29 8.02 -7.69
N PHE A 231 18.88 6.88 -7.36
CA PHE A 231 20.07 6.33 -8.02
C PHE A 231 19.77 4.97 -8.62
N THR A 232 20.55 4.59 -9.63
CA THR A 232 20.53 3.26 -10.25
C THR A 232 21.95 2.70 -10.38
N LEU A 233 22.08 1.37 -10.30
CA LEU A 233 23.33 0.65 -10.47
C LEU A 233 23.08 -0.68 -11.19
N PRO A 234 23.52 -0.82 -12.46
CA PRO A 234 23.37 -2.07 -13.19
C PRO A 234 24.45 -3.09 -12.80
N ALA A 235 24.16 -4.39 -13.06
CA ALA A 235 25.17 -5.42 -12.99
C ALA A 235 26.34 -5.10 -13.94
N PRO A 236 27.60 -5.45 -13.56
CA PRO A 236 28.03 -6.27 -12.42
C PRO A 236 28.24 -5.51 -11.11
N PHE A 237 27.63 -4.35 -10.89
CA PHE A 237 27.57 -3.54 -9.66
C PHE A 237 28.88 -2.88 -9.24
N ASN A 238 29.92 -2.98 -10.01
CA ASN A 238 31.26 -2.42 -9.75
C ASN A 238 31.47 -0.99 -10.32
N GLY A 239 30.42 -0.43 -10.94
CA GLY A 239 30.42 0.94 -11.47
C GLY A 239 30.05 1.99 -10.44
N LEU A 240 30.08 3.26 -10.87
CA LEU A 240 29.53 4.34 -10.06
C LEU A 240 28.00 4.38 -10.24
N PRO A 241 27.23 4.61 -9.15
CA PRO A 241 25.80 4.82 -9.25
C PRO A 241 25.47 6.02 -10.15
N ARG A 242 24.51 5.84 -11.06
CA ARG A 242 23.96 6.91 -11.87
C ARG A 242 22.80 7.57 -11.13
N ARG A 243 22.80 8.90 -11.00
CA ARG A 243 21.64 9.64 -10.52
C ARG A 243 20.56 9.61 -11.60
N LEU A 244 19.40 9.08 -11.24
CA LEU A 244 18.24 8.98 -12.14
C LEU A 244 17.34 10.22 -12.05
N LEU A 245 17.12 10.73 -10.83
CA LEU A 245 16.15 11.79 -10.57
C LEU A 245 16.51 12.56 -9.30
N SER A 246 16.31 13.88 -9.32
CA SER A 246 16.35 14.76 -8.14
C SER A 246 14.94 15.23 -7.79
N LEU A 247 14.55 15.11 -6.52
CA LEU A 247 13.21 15.41 -6.02
C LEU A 247 13.24 16.59 -5.05
N ALA A 248 12.28 17.50 -5.22
CA ALA A 248 12.13 18.64 -4.31
C ALA A 248 11.50 18.24 -2.97
N TRP A 249 10.80 17.12 -2.93
CA TRP A 249 10.16 16.54 -1.76
C TRP A 249 10.71 15.13 -1.48
N ARG A 250 10.06 14.41 -0.53
CA ARG A 250 10.47 13.04 -0.21
C ARG A 250 10.01 12.05 -1.28
N TYR A 251 10.91 11.19 -1.67
CA TYR A 251 10.61 10.03 -2.50
C TYR A 251 9.49 9.18 -1.88
N ALA A 252 8.46 8.90 -2.66
CA ALA A 252 7.27 8.16 -2.21
C ALA A 252 7.03 6.83 -2.95
N GLY A 253 7.81 6.55 -3.98
CA GLY A 253 7.72 5.30 -4.75
C GLY A 253 8.03 5.49 -6.22
N MET A 254 8.14 4.37 -6.94
CA MET A 254 8.39 4.31 -8.37
C MET A 254 7.66 3.12 -8.99
N ILE A 255 7.16 3.29 -10.20
CA ILE A 255 6.58 2.23 -11.02
C ILE A 255 7.31 2.24 -12.36
N TRP A 256 7.88 1.09 -12.72
CA TRP A 256 8.62 0.90 -13.97
C TRP A 256 7.67 0.47 -15.09
N GLY A 257 7.85 0.95 -16.28
CA GLY A 257 7.17 0.50 -17.49
C GLY A 257 8.15 -0.22 -18.41
N ASP A 258 9.04 0.57 -19.01
CA ASP A 258 10.14 0.14 -19.88
C ASP A 258 11.29 1.17 -19.83
N ASP A 259 12.30 1.05 -20.68
CA ASP A 259 13.41 2.01 -20.75
C ASP A 259 12.96 3.45 -21.13
N ASN A 260 11.78 3.59 -21.72
CA ASN A 260 11.25 4.88 -22.16
C ASN A 260 10.20 5.45 -21.17
N THR A 261 9.70 4.62 -20.25
CA THR A 261 8.55 5.01 -19.42
C THR A 261 8.69 4.48 -18.00
N ALA A 262 8.75 5.38 -17.04
CA ALA A 262 8.59 5.07 -15.62
C ALA A 262 7.88 6.23 -14.91
N LEU A 263 7.27 5.96 -13.79
CA LEU A 263 6.66 6.96 -12.92
C LEU A 263 7.37 7.00 -11.59
N ALA A 264 7.69 8.20 -11.12
CA ALA A 264 8.18 8.44 -9.77
C ALA A 264 7.25 9.38 -9.02
N TYR A 265 7.12 9.12 -7.72
CA TYR A 265 6.27 9.89 -6.84
C TYR A 265 7.12 10.58 -5.77
N GLU A 266 6.83 11.88 -5.55
CA GLU A 266 7.34 12.61 -4.40
C GLU A 266 6.18 13.15 -3.57
N ARG A 267 6.36 13.25 -2.25
CA ARG A 267 5.31 13.72 -1.34
C ARG A 267 5.87 14.68 -0.29
N TRP A 268 4.97 15.55 0.22
CA TRP A 268 5.26 16.41 1.36
C TRP A 268 4.11 16.40 2.36
N TYR A 269 4.37 15.90 3.56
CA TYR A 269 3.33 15.64 4.56
C TYR A 269 2.70 16.93 5.08
N LYS A 270 3.49 18.00 5.32
CA LYS A 270 2.99 19.27 5.86
C LYS A 270 1.86 19.85 5.01
N THR A 271 1.95 19.75 3.69
CA THR A 271 0.93 20.26 2.75
C THR A 271 -0.02 19.20 2.23
N ARG A 272 0.16 17.94 2.62
CA ARG A 272 -0.60 16.80 2.09
C ARG A 272 -0.48 16.64 0.56
N SER A 273 0.63 17.06 0.02
CA SER A 273 0.85 17.13 -1.42
C SER A 273 1.67 15.95 -1.94
N ILE A 274 1.32 15.51 -3.15
CA ILE A 274 2.04 14.51 -3.92
C ILE A 274 2.24 15.04 -5.35
N ARG A 275 3.37 14.71 -5.96
CA ARG A 275 3.67 14.94 -7.38
C ARG A 275 3.98 13.63 -8.06
N THR A 276 3.67 13.57 -9.34
CA THR A 276 3.99 12.43 -10.19
C THR A 276 4.87 12.90 -11.33
N HIS A 277 6.05 12.29 -11.44
CA HIS A 277 7.01 12.52 -12.52
C HIS A 277 6.91 11.39 -13.53
N LEU A 278 6.90 11.74 -14.80
CA LEU A 278 7.10 10.80 -15.90
C LEU A 278 8.57 10.84 -16.31
N LEU A 279 9.19 9.69 -16.39
CA LEU A 279 10.62 9.50 -16.65
C LEU A 279 10.85 8.69 -17.92
N THR A 280 11.96 8.98 -18.60
CA THR A 280 12.55 8.12 -19.63
C THR A 280 13.86 7.54 -19.08
N PRO A 281 13.83 6.36 -18.41
CA PRO A 281 14.97 5.86 -17.65
C PRO A 281 16.22 5.57 -18.49
N GLY A 282 16.04 5.13 -19.76
CA GLY A 282 17.11 4.89 -20.73
C GLY A 282 17.57 6.13 -21.47
N GLY A 283 16.88 7.27 -21.33
CA GLY A 283 17.19 8.52 -22.02
C GLY A 283 18.50 9.14 -21.55
N ASP A 284 19.23 9.73 -22.49
CA ASP A 284 20.43 10.50 -22.23
C ASP A 284 20.10 12.00 -22.24
N LEU A 285 20.35 12.65 -21.10
CA LEU A 285 20.08 14.07 -20.94
C LEU A 285 20.90 14.94 -21.93
N GLU A 286 22.12 14.52 -22.27
CA GLU A 286 22.96 15.26 -23.23
C GLU A 286 22.34 15.25 -24.63
N THR A 287 21.84 14.11 -25.08
CA THR A 287 21.16 13.95 -26.37
C THR A 287 19.88 14.77 -26.40
N ALA A 288 19.08 14.74 -25.32
CA ALA A 288 17.83 15.48 -25.23
C ALA A 288 18.01 17.00 -25.18
N LEU A 289 19.06 17.49 -24.51
CA LEU A 289 19.40 18.92 -24.51
C LEU A 289 19.83 19.40 -25.90
N ALA A 290 20.51 18.55 -26.67
CA ALA A 290 20.91 18.82 -28.05
C ALA A 290 19.71 18.90 -29.00
N GLU A 291 18.63 18.14 -28.74
CA GLU A 291 17.38 18.13 -29.49
C GLU A 291 16.35 19.20 -29.07
N GLY A 292 16.67 20.01 -28.06
CA GLY A 292 15.76 21.03 -27.55
C GLY A 292 14.67 20.53 -26.59
N ASN A 293 14.70 19.25 -26.24
CA ASN A 293 13.75 18.57 -25.34
C ASN A 293 14.21 18.63 -23.87
N GLY A 294 14.78 19.74 -23.41
CA GLY A 294 15.22 19.91 -22.02
C GLY A 294 14.07 19.93 -21.01
N PRO A 295 14.36 19.72 -19.71
CA PRO A 295 13.35 19.63 -18.66
C PRO A 295 12.50 20.89 -18.56
N CYS A 296 11.17 20.73 -18.60
CA CYS A 296 10.17 21.80 -18.60
C CYS A 296 10.13 22.69 -17.33
N CYS A 297 10.96 22.42 -16.33
CA CYS A 297 10.88 23.09 -15.01
C CYS A 297 11.82 24.30 -14.85
N GLY A 298 12.41 24.86 -15.93
CA GLY A 298 13.17 26.11 -15.90
C GLY A 298 14.47 26.10 -15.07
N ARG A 299 14.91 24.95 -14.55
CA ARG A 299 16.18 24.77 -13.85
C ARG A 299 17.28 24.44 -14.87
N LYS A 300 18.37 25.20 -14.86
CA LYS A 300 19.58 24.81 -15.58
C LYS A 300 20.08 23.51 -14.94
N ALA A 301 19.96 22.39 -15.66
CA ALA A 301 20.59 21.14 -15.25
C ALA A 301 22.10 21.35 -15.20
N ASP A 302 22.75 20.81 -14.17
CA ASP A 302 24.21 20.73 -14.13
C ASP A 302 24.64 19.64 -15.15
N PRO A 303 25.32 19.97 -16.23
CA PRO A 303 25.70 19.02 -17.27
C PRO A 303 26.60 17.88 -16.77
N SER A 304 27.19 18.00 -15.58
CA SER A 304 28.06 16.99 -14.97
C SER A 304 27.30 15.84 -14.30
N GLN A 305 25.94 15.94 -14.19
CA GLN A 305 25.09 14.93 -13.56
C GLN A 305 24.06 14.44 -14.56
N ALA A 306 24.32 13.28 -15.19
CA ALA A 306 23.39 12.63 -16.11
C ALA A 306 22.15 12.15 -15.35
N GLU A 307 21.07 12.94 -15.36
CA GLU A 307 19.75 12.54 -14.89
C GLU A 307 18.93 11.98 -16.07
N ALA A 308 17.97 11.10 -15.77
CA ALA A 308 17.00 10.69 -16.78
C ALA A 308 16.14 11.89 -17.19
N LEU A 309 15.68 11.87 -18.45
CA LEU A 309 14.66 12.82 -18.88
C LEU A 309 13.44 12.68 -17.98
N ASN A 310 12.98 13.79 -17.43
CA ASN A 310 11.81 13.79 -16.58
C ASN A 310 10.94 15.02 -16.84
N ARG A 311 9.64 14.85 -16.70
CA ARG A 311 8.66 15.94 -16.66
C ARG A 311 7.60 15.67 -15.60
N LEU A 312 7.03 16.72 -15.05
CA LEU A 312 5.88 16.60 -14.17
C LEU A 312 4.66 16.17 -14.99
N LEU A 313 4.12 15.00 -14.69
CA LEU A 313 2.85 14.54 -15.25
C LEU A 313 1.67 15.13 -14.47
N ILE A 314 1.77 15.09 -13.11
CA ILE A 314 0.81 15.73 -12.22
C ILE A 314 1.61 16.59 -11.26
N ASP A 315 1.50 17.92 -11.38
CA ASP A 315 2.36 18.84 -10.63
C ASP A 315 2.06 18.80 -9.13
N VAL A 316 0.82 19.07 -8.74
CA VAL A 316 0.44 18.99 -7.32
C VAL A 316 -0.95 18.42 -7.19
N LYS A 317 -1.05 17.34 -6.39
CA LYS A 317 -2.30 16.79 -5.91
C LYS A 317 -2.29 16.79 -4.39
N ASN A 318 -3.38 17.23 -3.76
CA ASN A 318 -3.58 16.98 -2.34
C ASN A 318 -4.19 15.58 -2.17
N TRP A 319 -3.54 14.69 -1.40
CA TRP A 319 -4.05 13.33 -1.22
C TRP A 319 -5.27 13.22 -0.30
N GLU A 320 -5.67 14.31 0.38
CA GLU A 320 -6.93 14.37 1.11
C GLU A 320 -8.13 14.60 0.19
N ASP A 321 -7.89 15.16 -1.02
CA ASP A 321 -8.91 15.41 -2.03
C ASP A 321 -9.25 14.12 -2.79
N ARG A 322 -10.37 13.51 -2.41
CA ARG A 322 -10.86 12.28 -3.02
C ARG A 322 -11.61 12.50 -4.33
N TYR A 323 -12.26 13.68 -4.45
CA TYR A 323 -13.12 13.94 -5.62
C TYR A 323 -12.29 14.20 -6.89
N ASN A 324 -11.08 14.71 -6.73
CA ASN A 324 -10.12 14.90 -7.82
C ASN A 324 -8.99 13.84 -7.81
N ASP A 325 -9.26 12.64 -7.26
CA ASP A 325 -8.29 11.55 -7.29
C ASP A 325 -8.08 11.05 -8.72
N PRO A 326 -6.87 11.18 -9.30
CA PRO A 326 -6.57 10.70 -10.65
C PRO A 326 -6.56 9.17 -10.76
N GLY A 327 -6.76 8.46 -9.65
CA GLY A 327 -6.78 7.02 -9.61
C GLY A 327 -5.40 6.38 -9.45
N THR A 328 -5.41 5.07 -9.58
CA THR A 328 -4.21 4.22 -9.48
C THR A 328 -3.84 3.72 -10.87
N ILE A 329 -2.58 3.90 -11.24
CA ILE A 329 -2.02 3.36 -12.49
C ILE A 329 -2.04 1.84 -12.41
N LEU A 330 -2.61 1.19 -13.43
CA LEU A 330 -2.66 -0.26 -13.50
C LEU A 330 -1.34 -0.84 -14.01
N THR A 331 -0.96 -1.97 -13.43
CA THR A 331 0.23 -2.72 -13.81
C THR A 331 -0.14 -4.05 -14.46
N MET A 332 0.82 -4.64 -15.16
CA MET A 332 0.75 -5.99 -15.68
C MET A 332 2.05 -6.72 -15.37
N MET A 333 2.02 -8.06 -15.37
CA MET A 333 3.26 -8.83 -15.27
C MET A 333 3.95 -8.87 -16.63
N ASN A 334 5.24 -8.52 -16.65
CA ASN A 334 6.07 -8.69 -17.84
C ASN A 334 6.56 -10.15 -17.97
N GLU A 335 7.34 -10.44 -19.01
CA GLU A 335 7.90 -11.77 -19.27
C GLU A 335 8.81 -12.30 -18.15
N ARG A 336 9.35 -11.39 -17.32
CA ARG A 336 10.19 -11.71 -16.16
C ARG A 336 9.37 -11.92 -14.88
N GLY A 337 8.02 -11.89 -14.96
CA GLY A 337 7.12 -12.02 -13.81
C GLY A 337 7.19 -10.83 -12.85
N LYS A 338 7.59 -9.63 -13.32
CA LYS A 338 7.64 -8.41 -12.53
C LYS A 338 6.51 -7.46 -12.93
N PRO A 339 5.91 -6.74 -11.97
CA PRO A 339 4.86 -5.77 -12.26
C PRO A 339 5.46 -4.54 -12.96
N VAL A 340 4.95 -4.22 -14.14
CA VAL A 340 5.28 -3.02 -14.92
C VAL A 340 4.04 -2.24 -15.27
N ILE A 341 4.17 -0.96 -15.62
CA ILE A 341 3.04 -0.12 -16.04
C ILE A 341 2.37 -0.78 -17.26
N ARG A 342 1.05 -0.85 -17.22
CA ARG A 342 0.27 -1.24 -18.39
C ARG A 342 0.14 -0.05 -19.35
N LEU A 343 0.98 -0.04 -20.36
CA LEU A 343 0.97 0.96 -21.43
C LEU A 343 -0.14 0.64 -22.44
N VAL A 344 -0.83 1.66 -22.92
CA VAL A 344 -1.86 1.59 -23.97
C VAL A 344 -1.62 2.63 -25.04
N TYR A 345 -2.00 2.30 -26.27
CA TYR A 345 -1.86 3.10 -27.47
C TYR A 345 -3.23 3.19 -28.17
N PRO A 346 -4.15 4.07 -27.71
CA PRO A 346 -5.54 4.06 -28.17
C PRO A 346 -5.73 4.20 -29.68
N GLU A 347 -4.79 4.87 -30.36
CA GLU A 347 -4.81 5.09 -31.80
C GLU A 347 -4.15 3.96 -32.63
N GLY A 348 -3.72 2.87 -31.99
CA GLY A 348 -3.10 1.73 -32.67
C GLY A 348 -1.64 1.92 -33.09
N ASN A 349 -1.01 3.01 -32.66
CA ASN A 349 0.36 3.36 -33.05
C ASN A 349 1.42 2.81 -32.09
N LYS A 350 1.26 1.56 -31.62
CA LYS A 350 2.31 0.91 -30.82
C LYS A 350 3.60 0.82 -31.64
N PRO A 351 4.74 1.39 -31.18
CA PRO A 351 5.96 1.39 -31.94
C PRO A 351 6.42 -0.04 -32.24
N ALA A 352 6.56 -0.38 -33.49
CA ALA A 352 7.29 -1.59 -33.89
C ALA A 352 8.77 -1.26 -33.82
N ASP A 353 9.51 -1.93 -32.92
CA ASP A 353 10.97 -1.88 -32.79
C ASP A 353 11.64 -0.50 -33.02
N GLY A 354 11.42 0.43 -32.11
CA GLY A 354 12.33 1.58 -31.92
C GLY A 354 12.25 2.74 -32.92
N SER A 355 11.25 2.79 -33.80
CA SER A 355 11.06 3.91 -34.73
C SER A 355 9.81 4.72 -34.34
N GLU A 356 9.97 6.03 -34.19
CA GLU A 356 9.02 7.06 -33.79
C GLU A 356 8.43 6.86 -32.38
N THR A 357 8.78 7.77 -31.46
CA THR A 357 8.29 7.78 -30.08
C THR A 357 6.84 8.28 -30.04
N VAL A 358 5.90 7.34 -30.15
CA VAL A 358 4.51 7.63 -29.81
C VAL A 358 4.39 7.63 -28.29
N GLU A 359 3.93 8.74 -27.70
CA GLU A 359 3.69 8.83 -26.27
C GLU A 359 2.61 7.80 -25.85
N PRO A 360 2.91 6.88 -24.94
CA PRO A 360 1.92 5.95 -24.45
C PRO A 360 0.90 6.66 -23.55
N SER A 361 -0.25 6.03 -23.37
CA SER A 361 -1.22 6.37 -22.33
C SER A 361 -1.22 5.29 -21.23
N PHE A 362 -1.82 5.58 -20.09
CA PHE A 362 -1.91 4.66 -18.97
C PHE A 362 -3.36 4.23 -18.71
N LEU A 363 -3.57 2.98 -18.36
CA LEU A 363 -4.82 2.57 -17.75
C LEU A 363 -4.82 2.92 -16.27
N VAL A 364 -5.87 3.61 -15.82
CA VAL A 364 -6.06 4.03 -14.44
C VAL A 364 -7.38 3.52 -13.89
N GLN A 365 -7.38 3.08 -12.65
CA GLN A 365 -8.57 2.75 -11.92
C GLN A 365 -8.83 3.79 -10.84
N CYS A 366 -10.00 4.41 -10.91
CA CYS A 366 -10.40 5.50 -10.03
C CYS A 366 -11.54 5.08 -9.11
N PRO A 367 -11.57 5.58 -7.88
CA PRO A 367 -12.69 5.33 -6.96
C PRO A 367 -13.99 6.00 -7.40
N GLY A 368 -13.91 7.04 -8.24
CA GLY A 368 -15.08 7.81 -8.70
C GLY A 368 -15.82 8.45 -7.55
N ALA A 369 -15.09 8.98 -6.56
CA ALA A 369 -15.67 9.59 -5.39
C ALA A 369 -16.43 10.87 -5.75
N SER A 370 -17.60 11.07 -5.14
CA SER A 370 -18.47 12.22 -5.30
C SER A 370 -19.34 12.43 -4.06
N ASP A 371 -20.15 13.48 -4.04
CA ASP A 371 -21.14 13.72 -2.96
C ASP A 371 -22.21 12.61 -2.90
N GLU A 372 -22.40 11.85 -3.98
CA GLU A 372 -23.32 10.71 -4.02
C GLU A 372 -22.68 9.39 -3.56
N GLY A 373 -21.38 9.41 -3.35
CA GLY A 373 -20.56 8.26 -2.98
C GLY A 373 -19.64 7.78 -4.08
N ASP A 374 -18.90 6.70 -3.80
CA ASP A 374 -17.94 6.12 -4.72
C ASP A 374 -18.66 5.39 -5.86
N MET A 375 -18.33 5.74 -7.11
CA MET A 375 -18.74 5.08 -8.36
C MET A 375 -17.49 4.75 -9.18
N PRO A 376 -16.83 3.61 -8.89
CA PRO A 376 -15.54 3.26 -9.49
C PRO A 376 -15.58 3.24 -11.02
N TYR A 377 -14.47 3.64 -11.63
CA TYR A 377 -14.36 3.63 -13.09
C TYR A 377 -12.94 3.26 -13.54
N LEU A 378 -12.84 2.77 -14.77
CA LEU A 378 -11.63 2.54 -15.52
C LEU A 378 -11.50 3.60 -16.60
N ALA A 379 -10.32 4.19 -16.77
CA ALA A 379 -10.05 5.21 -17.76
C ALA A 379 -8.67 5.03 -18.40
N VAL A 380 -8.51 5.61 -19.57
CA VAL A 380 -7.22 5.88 -20.20
C VAL A 380 -6.80 7.29 -19.84
N MET A 381 -5.60 7.46 -19.31
CA MET A 381 -5.01 8.76 -19.00
C MET A 381 -3.86 9.03 -19.96
N ASP A 382 -3.96 10.12 -20.72
CA ASP A 382 -2.87 10.56 -21.58
C ASP A 382 -1.68 11.07 -20.76
N THR A 383 -0.48 10.93 -21.30
CA THR A 383 0.74 11.32 -20.61
C THR A 383 1.15 12.77 -20.86
N ILE A 384 0.45 13.50 -21.72
CA ILE A 384 0.78 14.91 -22.08
C ILE A 384 0.11 15.86 -21.09
N GLU A 385 -1.20 15.74 -20.91
CA GLU A 385 -2.02 16.65 -20.10
C GLU A 385 -2.62 15.96 -18.86
N ALA A 386 -2.34 14.65 -18.66
CA ALA A 386 -2.93 13.78 -17.63
C ALA A 386 -4.48 13.77 -17.67
N LYS A 387 -5.07 14.03 -18.83
CA LYS A 387 -6.52 13.95 -19.03
C LYS A 387 -6.97 12.50 -19.09
N GLN A 388 -8.17 12.25 -18.57
CA GLN A 388 -8.75 10.92 -18.51
C GLN A 388 -9.92 10.80 -19.48
N GLN A 389 -9.92 9.71 -20.25
CA GLN A 389 -11.06 9.28 -21.05
C GLN A 389 -11.61 7.99 -20.43
N ILE A 390 -12.86 8.02 -19.98
CA ILE A 390 -13.49 6.91 -19.28
C ILE A 390 -13.78 5.79 -20.27
N VAL A 391 -13.28 4.60 -19.93
CA VAL A 391 -13.55 3.34 -20.64
C VAL A 391 -14.83 2.68 -20.11
N TRP A 392 -14.99 2.67 -18.79
CA TRP A 392 -16.12 2.06 -18.12
C TRP A 392 -16.32 2.68 -16.73
N ARG A 393 -17.56 2.73 -16.26
CA ARG A 393 -17.92 3.22 -14.92
C ARG A 393 -19.02 2.36 -14.30
N SER A 394 -18.87 2.02 -13.01
CA SER A 394 -19.91 1.42 -12.20
C SER A 394 -21.18 2.30 -12.15
N LYS A 395 -22.36 1.68 -12.24
CA LYS A 395 -23.65 2.37 -12.23
C LYS A 395 -24.63 1.74 -11.24
N PRO A 396 -25.50 2.56 -10.60
CA PRO A 396 -26.56 2.04 -9.78
C PRO A 396 -27.46 1.04 -10.53
N PRO A 397 -28.00 -0.01 -9.88
CA PRO A 397 -28.01 -0.24 -8.43
C PRO A 397 -26.80 -1.02 -7.89
N LEU A 398 -25.81 -1.29 -8.72
CA LEU A 398 -24.65 -2.12 -8.39
C LEU A 398 -23.41 -1.28 -8.11
N LEU A 399 -22.58 -1.76 -7.20
CA LEU A 399 -21.22 -1.31 -7.02
C LEU A 399 -20.28 -2.33 -7.66
N GLU A 400 -19.61 -1.91 -8.72
CA GLU A 400 -18.71 -2.76 -9.48
C GLU A 400 -17.28 -2.23 -9.42
N ASN A 401 -16.31 -3.15 -9.35
CA ASN A 401 -14.89 -2.82 -9.40
C ASN A 401 -14.18 -3.77 -10.36
N ALA A 402 -13.40 -3.24 -11.28
CA ALA A 402 -12.47 -4.03 -12.07
C ALA A 402 -11.31 -4.48 -11.17
N LEU A 403 -11.19 -5.80 -10.95
CA LEU A 403 -10.10 -6.36 -10.14
C LEU A 403 -8.87 -6.67 -10.97
N ASN A 404 -9.08 -7.06 -12.22
CA ASN A 404 -7.99 -7.38 -13.15
C ASN A 404 -8.46 -7.26 -14.60
N ILE A 405 -7.53 -7.07 -15.49
CA ILE A 405 -7.72 -7.16 -16.94
C ILE A 405 -7.23 -8.54 -17.35
N LEU A 406 -8.15 -9.37 -17.85
CA LEU A 406 -7.88 -10.76 -18.24
C LEU A 406 -7.35 -10.86 -19.67
N GLU A 407 -7.80 -9.96 -20.53
CA GLU A 407 -7.42 -9.91 -21.94
C GLU A 407 -7.39 -8.46 -22.42
N SER A 408 -6.42 -8.14 -23.25
CA SER A 408 -6.28 -6.85 -23.92
C SER A 408 -6.16 -7.04 -25.41
N ASP A 409 -6.46 -6.00 -26.15
CA ASP A 409 -6.13 -5.91 -27.56
C ASP A 409 -4.61 -5.89 -27.74
N GLU A 410 -4.07 -6.66 -28.69
CA GLU A 410 -2.63 -6.80 -28.90
C GLU A 410 -1.98 -5.54 -29.46
N GLU A 411 -2.71 -4.78 -30.27
CA GLU A 411 -2.22 -3.60 -30.97
C GLU A 411 -2.31 -2.35 -30.10
N THR A 412 -3.44 -2.15 -29.45
CA THR A 412 -3.70 -0.96 -28.64
C THR A 412 -3.40 -1.13 -27.15
N GLY A 413 -3.35 -2.35 -26.63
CA GLY A 413 -3.26 -2.65 -25.19
C GLY A 413 -4.55 -2.38 -24.42
N LEU A 414 -5.62 -1.91 -25.08
CA LEU A 414 -6.91 -1.61 -24.45
C LEU A 414 -7.58 -2.89 -23.91
N PRO A 415 -8.32 -2.82 -22.79
CA PRO A 415 -8.92 -3.99 -22.18
C PRO A 415 -10.09 -4.51 -23.01
N LYS A 416 -10.13 -5.84 -23.23
CA LYS A 416 -11.24 -6.59 -23.86
C LYS A 416 -12.07 -7.36 -22.84
N ARG A 417 -11.40 -7.95 -21.83
CA ARG A 417 -12.07 -8.77 -20.81
C ARG A 417 -11.61 -8.38 -19.42
N LEU A 418 -12.56 -8.26 -18.50
CA LEU A 418 -12.33 -7.86 -17.12
C LEU A 418 -12.74 -8.97 -16.14
N LEU A 419 -12.01 -9.06 -15.04
CA LEU A 419 -12.50 -9.67 -13.81
C LEU A 419 -13.17 -8.59 -12.99
N LEU A 420 -14.50 -8.67 -12.86
CA LEU A 420 -15.28 -7.72 -12.07
C LEU A 420 -15.67 -8.32 -10.72
N LYS A 421 -15.59 -7.50 -9.69
CA LYS A 421 -16.28 -7.72 -8.42
C LYS A 421 -17.54 -6.88 -8.41
N ARG A 422 -18.69 -7.51 -8.22
CA ARG A 422 -20.02 -6.88 -8.18
C ARG A 422 -20.66 -7.11 -6.82
N GLU A 423 -21.21 -6.07 -6.25
CA GLU A 423 -21.94 -6.09 -4.98
C GLU A 423 -23.11 -5.10 -5.00
N SER A 424 -24.09 -5.29 -4.12
CA SER A 424 -25.10 -4.31 -3.76
C SER A 424 -25.34 -4.33 -2.25
N PRO A 425 -26.11 -3.44 -1.66
CA PRO A 425 -26.42 -3.51 -0.22
C PRO A 425 -26.99 -4.86 0.24
N GLU A 426 -27.69 -5.57 -0.66
CA GLU A 426 -28.38 -6.84 -0.41
C GLU A 426 -27.64 -8.05 -0.95
N GLU A 427 -26.73 -7.86 -1.92
CA GLU A 427 -26.02 -8.94 -2.59
C GLU A 427 -24.54 -8.97 -2.18
N ASN A 428 -24.13 -10.14 -1.64
CA ASN A 428 -22.75 -10.39 -1.27
C ASN A 428 -21.81 -10.18 -2.48
N PRO A 429 -20.60 -9.61 -2.28
CA PRO A 429 -19.62 -9.49 -3.35
C PRO A 429 -19.36 -10.82 -4.05
N ASN A 430 -19.57 -10.85 -5.36
CA ASN A 430 -19.30 -11.99 -6.23
C ASN A 430 -18.41 -11.57 -7.41
N LEU A 431 -17.75 -12.55 -8.01
CA LEU A 431 -16.80 -12.38 -9.10
C LEU A 431 -17.42 -12.80 -10.43
N PHE A 432 -17.17 -11.98 -11.46
CA PHE A 432 -17.71 -12.15 -12.80
C PHE A 432 -16.63 -11.91 -13.85
N ILE A 433 -16.73 -12.59 -14.98
CA ILE A 433 -16.02 -12.21 -16.20
C ILE A 433 -16.96 -11.36 -17.04
N ALA A 434 -16.43 -10.23 -17.53
CA ALA A 434 -17.15 -9.32 -18.39
C ALA A 434 -16.33 -9.03 -19.65
N GLU A 435 -17.01 -8.93 -20.78
CA GLU A 435 -16.45 -8.47 -22.05
C GLU A 435 -16.81 -7.03 -22.28
N LEU A 436 -15.84 -6.25 -22.71
CA LEU A 436 -16.02 -4.86 -23.10
C LEU A 436 -16.32 -4.78 -24.61
N PRO A 437 -17.15 -3.83 -25.07
CA PRO A 437 -17.42 -3.62 -26.49
C PRO A 437 -16.18 -3.10 -27.23
N GLU A 438 -16.16 -3.22 -28.55
CA GLU A 438 -15.07 -2.68 -29.40
C GLU A 438 -15.04 -1.15 -29.40
N ASP A 439 -16.21 -0.52 -29.29
CA ASP A 439 -16.40 0.94 -29.20
C ASP A 439 -16.33 1.47 -27.75
N LEU A 440 -15.24 1.14 -27.05
CA LEU A 440 -15.03 1.40 -25.62
C LEU A 440 -15.39 2.83 -25.16
N PHE A 441 -15.05 3.82 -25.95
CA PHE A 441 -15.20 5.23 -25.57
C PHE A 441 -16.58 5.80 -25.86
N GLU A 442 -17.38 5.14 -26.69
CA GLU A 442 -18.75 5.53 -27.01
C GLU A 442 -19.76 4.77 -26.17
N ASN A 443 -19.50 3.47 -25.91
CA ASN A 443 -20.47 2.56 -25.31
C ASN A 443 -19.80 1.53 -24.40
N GLY A 444 -19.01 1.99 -23.44
CA GLY A 444 -18.19 1.16 -22.53
C GLY A 444 -18.95 0.27 -21.53
N GLU A 445 -20.21 -0.16 -21.84
CA GLU A 445 -20.99 -1.04 -20.98
C GLU A 445 -20.49 -2.50 -21.09
N PRO A 446 -19.97 -3.10 -20.00
CA PRO A 446 -19.47 -4.45 -20.04
C PRO A 446 -20.62 -5.45 -20.08
N GLN A 447 -20.49 -6.48 -20.93
CA GLN A 447 -21.39 -7.61 -20.96
C GLN A 447 -20.86 -8.73 -20.04
N ILE A 448 -21.64 -9.12 -19.04
CA ILE A 448 -21.30 -10.27 -18.18
C ILE A 448 -21.45 -11.56 -18.99
N THR A 449 -20.35 -12.28 -19.15
CA THR A 449 -20.31 -13.56 -19.89
C THR A 449 -20.26 -14.77 -18.97
N GLN A 450 -19.73 -14.60 -17.73
CA GLN A 450 -19.62 -15.70 -16.79
C GLN A 450 -19.66 -15.22 -15.33
N ALA A 451 -20.42 -15.90 -14.47
CA ALA A 451 -20.31 -15.81 -13.02
C ALA A 451 -19.28 -16.83 -12.52
N LEU A 452 -18.26 -16.37 -11.80
CA LEU A 452 -17.22 -17.24 -11.22
C LEU A 452 -17.55 -17.70 -9.82
N THR A 453 -18.29 -16.90 -9.06
CA THR A 453 -18.70 -17.21 -7.69
C THR A 453 -20.18 -16.93 -7.50
N ALA A 454 -20.78 -17.60 -6.51
CA ALA A 454 -22.16 -17.41 -6.10
C ALA A 454 -22.26 -17.48 -4.57
N PHE A 455 -21.49 -16.60 -3.89
CA PHE A 455 -21.50 -16.55 -2.43
C PHE A 455 -22.85 -16.05 -1.94
N PRO A 456 -23.54 -16.82 -1.08
CA PRO A 456 -24.82 -16.41 -0.53
C PRO A 456 -24.64 -15.24 0.46
N HIS A 457 -25.74 -14.58 0.80
CA HIS A 457 -25.75 -13.59 1.87
C HIS A 457 -25.35 -14.27 3.20
N PRO A 458 -24.28 -13.81 3.90
CA PRO A 458 -23.75 -14.51 5.07
C PRO A 458 -24.65 -14.40 6.32
N ALA A 459 -25.62 -13.46 6.33
CA ALA A 459 -26.55 -13.24 7.43
C ALA A 459 -27.90 -12.79 6.90
N LEU A 460 -28.79 -13.74 6.66
CA LEU A 460 -30.10 -13.48 6.07
C LEU A 460 -30.98 -12.54 6.92
N GLU A 461 -30.76 -12.50 8.24
CA GLU A 461 -31.45 -11.62 9.17
C GLU A 461 -31.16 -10.12 8.93
N LEU A 462 -30.11 -9.82 8.18
CA LEU A 462 -29.71 -8.45 7.82
C LEU A 462 -29.96 -8.10 6.36
N LYS A 463 -30.54 -8.99 5.58
CA LYS A 463 -30.77 -8.78 4.15
C LYS A 463 -31.63 -7.54 3.86
N ASP A 464 -32.68 -7.33 4.66
CA ASP A 464 -33.64 -6.25 4.45
C ASP A 464 -33.35 -4.99 5.30
N VAL A 465 -32.14 -4.89 5.84
CA VAL A 465 -31.70 -3.72 6.60
C VAL A 465 -31.56 -2.53 5.68
N LYS A 466 -32.18 -1.41 6.04
CA LYS A 466 -32.06 -0.17 5.28
C LYS A 466 -30.81 0.57 5.69
N ARG A 467 -30.01 0.93 4.69
CA ARG A 467 -28.85 1.81 4.81
C ARG A 467 -29.12 3.13 4.11
N LYS A 468 -28.76 4.22 4.78
CA LYS A 468 -28.78 5.58 4.19
C LYS A 468 -27.49 6.30 4.56
N ILE A 469 -26.82 6.90 3.60
CA ILE A 469 -25.78 7.88 3.91
C ILE A 469 -26.48 9.19 4.28
N VAL A 470 -26.13 9.74 5.43
CA VAL A 470 -26.70 10.98 5.97
C VAL A 470 -25.62 12.05 6.01
N THR A 471 -26.00 13.29 5.70
CA THR A 471 -25.13 14.46 5.71
C THR A 471 -25.69 15.47 6.71
N TYR A 472 -24.82 16.06 7.50
CA TYR A 472 -25.14 17.08 8.50
C TYR A 472 -23.94 18.02 8.68
N GLU A 473 -24.11 19.13 9.38
CA GLU A 473 -23.05 20.13 9.57
C GLU A 473 -22.68 20.24 11.06
N ARG A 474 -21.41 20.46 11.28
CA ARG A 474 -20.84 20.89 12.56
C ARG A 474 -21.08 22.39 12.73
N GLU A 475 -21.04 22.88 13.96
CA GLU A 475 -21.36 24.27 14.33
C GLU A 475 -20.48 25.32 13.62
N ASP A 476 -19.26 24.92 13.21
CA ASP A 476 -18.31 25.72 12.44
C ASP A 476 -18.49 25.61 10.92
N GLY A 477 -19.55 24.96 10.44
CA GLY A 477 -19.87 24.79 9.03
C GLY A 477 -19.16 23.64 8.32
N VAL A 478 -18.37 22.83 9.04
CA VAL A 478 -17.74 21.64 8.44
C VAL A 478 -18.81 20.59 8.15
N LYS A 479 -18.90 20.19 6.89
CA LYS A 479 -19.80 19.12 6.42
C LYS A 479 -19.33 17.78 6.98
N LEU A 480 -20.27 17.01 7.51
CA LEU A 480 -20.04 15.68 8.05
C LEU A 480 -21.01 14.67 7.40
N ASN A 481 -20.61 13.43 7.33
CA ASN A 481 -21.48 12.34 6.86
C ASN A 481 -21.30 11.08 7.69
N ALA A 482 -22.27 10.16 7.58
CA ALA A 482 -22.27 8.87 8.25
C ALA A 482 -23.14 7.88 7.50
N SER A 483 -22.92 6.58 7.69
CA SER A 483 -23.85 5.53 7.29
C SER A 483 -24.84 5.25 8.42
N LEU A 484 -26.11 5.57 8.20
CA LEU A 484 -27.20 5.25 9.09
C LEU A 484 -27.84 3.93 8.70
N PHE A 485 -27.90 2.99 9.64
CA PHE A 485 -28.60 1.72 9.48
C PHE A 485 -29.74 1.63 10.47
N VAL A 486 -30.89 1.16 9.98
CA VAL A 486 -32.07 0.90 10.81
C VAL A 486 -32.56 -0.53 10.56
N PRO A 487 -33.20 -1.18 11.57
CA PRO A 487 -33.75 -2.52 11.41
C PRO A 487 -34.71 -2.64 10.23
N ALA A 488 -34.81 -3.84 9.68
CA ALA A 488 -35.77 -4.13 8.63
C ALA A 488 -37.20 -3.75 9.06
N GLY A 489 -37.93 -3.07 8.15
CA GLY A 489 -39.32 -2.66 8.41
C GLY A 489 -39.49 -1.48 9.37
N TYR A 490 -38.43 -0.91 9.94
CA TYR A 490 -38.53 0.24 10.82
C TYR A 490 -39.03 1.49 10.10
N ASP A 491 -39.96 2.20 10.78
CA ASP A 491 -40.48 3.51 10.37
C ASP A 491 -40.50 4.45 11.59
N ALA A 492 -39.77 5.55 11.52
CA ALA A 492 -39.60 6.47 12.65
C ALA A 492 -40.93 7.08 13.16
N ALA A 493 -41.87 7.35 12.25
CA ALA A 493 -43.16 7.93 12.58
C ALA A 493 -44.07 6.93 13.32
N ARG A 494 -44.00 5.65 12.96
CA ARG A 494 -44.80 4.57 13.54
C ARG A 494 -44.20 4.02 14.82
N ASP A 495 -42.90 3.70 14.79
CA ASP A 495 -42.20 2.90 15.79
C ASP A 495 -41.51 3.76 16.87
N GLY A 496 -41.35 5.06 16.57
CA GLY A 496 -40.67 6.01 17.44
C GLY A 496 -39.15 5.79 17.47
N PRO A 497 -38.43 6.59 18.29
CA PRO A 497 -36.98 6.59 18.31
C PRO A 497 -36.38 5.34 18.96
N LEU A 498 -35.33 4.80 18.34
CA LEU A 498 -34.60 3.61 18.74
C LEU A 498 -33.44 3.92 19.69
N LYS A 499 -32.92 2.91 20.37
CA LYS A 499 -31.58 2.93 20.95
C LYS A 499 -30.57 2.86 19.80
N MET A 500 -29.43 3.56 19.93
CA MET A 500 -28.44 3.67 18.87
C MET A 500 -27.04 3.34 19.37
N PHE A 501 -26.26 2.68 18.49
CA PHE A 501 -24.81 2.63 18.59
C PHE A 501 -24.21 3.60 17.59
N MET A 502 -23.23 4.36 18.04
CA MET A 502 -22.37 5.19 17.19
C MET A 502 -20.96 4.60 17.22
N TRP A 503 -20.40 4.33 16.03
CA TRP A 503 -19.05 3.81 15.87
C TRP A 503 -18.25 4.75 15.00
N ALA A 504 -17.27 5.45 15.56
CA ALA A 504 -16.51 6.50 14.89
C ALA A 504 -15.01 6.35 15.11
N TYR A 505 -14.22 6.89 14.16
CA TYR A 505 -12.78 6.99 14.25
C TYR A 505 -12.32 8.39 13.83
N PRO A 506 -11.52 9.11 14.65
CA PRO A 506 -11.01 10.42 14.30
C PRO A 506 -9.95 10.32 13.18
N ARG A 507 -9.91 11.35 12.33
CA ARG A 507 -8.90 11.49 11.27
C ARG A 507 -8.41 12.92 11.21
N GLU A 508 -7.10 13.08 11.04
CA GLU A 508 -6.48 14.39 10.85
C GLU A 508 -6.59 14.84 9.40
N PHE A 509 -6.80 16.16 9.24
CA PHE A 509 -6.88 16.85 7.97
C PHE A 509 -6.17 18.20 8.03
N LYS A 510 -5.67 18.65 6.88
CA LYS A 510 -5.16 20.00 6.65
C LYS A 510 -6.18 20.90 5.92
N SER A 511 -7.34 20.35 5.52
CA SER A 511 -8.39 21.11 4.82
C SER A 511 -9.78 20.72 5.33
N ALA A 512 -10.57 21.71 5.73
CA ALA A 512 -11.97 21.55 6.12
C ALA A 512 -12.82 21.05 4.93
N THR A 513 -12.53 21.51 3.71
CA THR A 513 -13.23 21.10 2.48
C THR A 513 -13.05 19.62 2.20
N PHE A 514 -11.81 19.10 2.29
CA PHE A 514 -11.54 17.69 2.03
C PHE A 514 -11.98 16.77 3.17
N ALA A 515 -12.00 17.29 4.39
CA ALA A 515 -12.46 16.55 5.58
C ALA A 515 -13.93 16.11 5.47
N GLY A 516 -14.76 16.90 4.78
CA GLY A 516 -16.20 16.63 4.59
C GLY A 516 -16.56 15.73 3.42
N GLN A 517 -15.59 15.39 2.55
CA GLN A 517 -15.86 14.56 1.37
C GLN A 517 -16.34 13.16 1.73
N MET A 518 -17.25 12.64 0.90
CA MET A 518 -17.78 11.28 1.03
C MET A 518 -16.68 10.22 0.89
N ARG A 519 -16.74 9.18 1.74
CA ARG A 519 -15.68 8.15 1.82
C ARG A 519 -16.20 6.72 1.64
N ASP A 520 -17.44 6.56 1.22
CA ASP A 520 -18.04 5.26 0.98
C ASP A 520 -19.08 5.34 -0.15
N SER A 521 -19.60 4.19 -0.56
CA SER A 521 -20.67 4.08 -1.54
C SER A 521 -21.97 3.63 -0.87
N PRO A 522 -23.13 4.24 -1.16
CA PRO A 522 -24.41 3.73 -0.69
C PRO A 522 -24.74 2.33 -1.26
N LEU A 523 -24.08 1.95 -2.35
CA LEU A 523 -24.26 0.67 -3.03
C LEU A 523 -23.39 -0.47 -2.48
N ARG A 524 -22.55 -0.19 -1.49
CA ARG A 524 -21.66 -1.19 -0.90
C ARG A 524 -22.46 -2.20 -0.07
N PHE A 525 -22.07 -3.47 -0.15
CA PHE A 525 -22.65 -4.54 0.66
C PHE A 525 -22.51 -4.28 2.17
N ASN A 526 -23.56 -4.58 2.92
CA ASN A 526 -23.62 -4.40 4.37
C ASN A 526 -22.80 -5.47 5.11
N ARG A 527 -21.49 -5.26 5.23
CA ARG A 527 -20.55 -6.22 5.84
C ARG A 527 -20.71 -6.28 7.35
N LEU A 528 -20.78 -7.49 7.90
CA LEU A 528 -20.78 -7.72 9.35
C LEU A 528 -19.42 -7.54 10.01
N ALA A 529 -18.34 -7.85 9.28
CA ALA A 529 -17.00 -7.81 9.84
C ALA A 529 -16.60 -6.36 10.20
N ARG A 530 -16.15 -6.18 11.45
CA ARG A 530 -15.66 -4.90 12.00
C ARG A 530 -16.72 -3.79 12.12
N THR A 531 -18.02 -4.14 12.08
CA THR A 531 -19.12 -3.19 12.26
C THR A 531 -20.07 -3.65 13.36
N PRO A 532 -20.79 -2.74 14.05
CA PRO A 532 -21.78 -3.10 15.04
C PRO A 532 -23.13 -3.55 14.46
N LEU A 533 -23.23 -3.85 13.15
CA LEU A 533 -24.50 -4.15 12.45
C LEU A 533 -25.29 -5.30 13.08
N TYR A 534 -24.63 -6.18 13.79
CA TYR A 534 -25.30 -7.27 14.52
C TYR A 534 -26.35 -6.77 15.52
N TRP A 535 -26.20 -5.56 16.08
CA TRP A 535 -27.18 -4.99 17.00
C TRP A 535 -28.49 -4.56 16.36
N LEU A 536 -28.56 -4.48 15.03
CA LEU A 536 -29.81 -4.25 14.31
C LEU A 536 -30.83 -5.35 14.59
N THR A 537 -30.39 -6.62 14.72
CA THR A 537 -31.27 -7.77 15.08
C THR A 537 -31.83 -7.66 16.49
N ARG A 538 -31.31 -6.76 17.31
CA ARG A 538 -31.77 -6.45 18.67
C ARG A 538 -32.57 -5.16 18.75
N GLY A 539 -32.97 -4.60 17.61
CA GLY A 539 -33.78 -3.38 17.54
C GLY A 539 -33.00 -2.09 17.82
N TYR A 540 -31.68 -2.08 17.65
CA TYR A 540 -30.88 -0.85 17.72
C TYR A 540 -30.76 -0.24 16.32
N ALA A 541 -30.68 1.08 16.24
CA ALA A 541 -30.13 1.77 15.08
C ALA A 541 -28.60 1.85 15.18
N ILE A 542 -27.92 1.97 14.05
CA ILE A 542 -26.46 2.11 14.01
C ILE A 542 -26.12 3.36 13.21
N LEU A 543 -25.27 4.23 13.77
CA LEU A 543 -24.60 5.29 13.04
C LEU A 543 -23.14 4.89 12.87
N ASP A 544 -22.81 4.37 11.70
CA ASP A 544 -21.48 3.82 11.38
C ASP A 544 -20.64 4.84 10.63
N GLY A 545 -19.40 5.02 11.09
CA GLY A 545 -18.41 5.90 10.49
C GLY A 545 -18.81 7.38 10.43
N PRO A 546 -19.54 7.97 11.45
CA PRO A 546 -19.71 9.41 11.44
C PRO A 546 -18.35 10.08 11.41
N LEU A 547 -18.17 11.00 10.47
CA LEU A 547 -16.89 11.71 10.30
C LEU A 547 -16.54 12.46 11.57
N MET A 548 -15.32 12.24 12.06
CA MET A 548 -14.73 12.90 13.22
C MET A 548 -13.42 13.59 12.80
N PRO A 549 -13.49 14.63 11.93
CA PRO A 549 -12.29 15.26 11.44
C PRO A 549 -11.67 16.14 12.52
N VAL A 550 -10.34 16.05 12.62
CA VAL A 550 -9.49 16.94 13.41
C VAL A 550 -8.70 17.77 12.42
N ILE A 551 -9.03 19.03 12.27
CA ILE A 551 -8.56 19.89 11.18
C ILE A 551 -7.56 20.91 11.72
N GLY A 552 -6.38 20.98 11.07
CA GLY A 552 -5.36 21.99 11.35
C GLY A 552 -4.96 22.69 10.06
N GLU A 553 -5.69 23.73 9.67
CA GLU A 553 -5.41 24.50 8.46
C GLU A 553 -4.17 25.39 8.59
N GLY A 554 -3.45 25.53 7.49
CA GLY A 554 -2.23 26.35 7.42
C GLY A 554 -1.16 25.83 8.39
N ASP A 555 -0.68 26.70 9.26
CA ASP A 555 0.36 26.39 10.27
C ASP A 555 -0.19 25.86 11.59
N THR A 556 -1.53 25.76 11.76
CA THR A 556 -2.15 25.14 12.94
C THR A 556 -1.98 23.63 12.91
N GLU A 557 -1.64 23.05 14.05
CA GLU A 557 -1.58 21.60 14.16
C GLU A 557 -2.96 21.01 14.51
N PRO A 558 -3.39 19.92 13.86
CA PRO A 558 -4.69 19.31 14.13
C PRO A 558 -4.91 18.98 15.61
N ASN A 559 -3.86 18.58 16.31
CA ASN A 559 -3.93 18.15 17.70
C ASN A 559 -4.10 19.27 18.73
N ASP A 560 -3.91 20.54 18.35
CA ASP A 560 -4.05 21.68 19.26
C ASP A 560 -5.49 21.84 19.78
N THR A 561 -6.48 21.47 18.97
CA THR A 561 -7.92 21.53 19.30
C THR A 561 -8.61 20.17 19.14
N TYR A 562 -7.89 19.09 19.39
CA TYR A 562 -8.35 17.70 19.16
C TYR A 562 -9.65 17.38 19.91
N VAL A 563 -9.69 17.65 21.21
CA VAL A 563 -10.85 17.30 22.07
C VAL A 563 -12.08 18.12 21.69
N GLU A 564 -11.92 19.42 21.48
CA GLU A 564 -12.97 20.36 21.11
C GLU A 564 -13.61 19.95 19.76
N GLN A 565 -12.79 19.62 18.78
CA GLN A 565 -13.27 19.20 17.46
C GLN A 565 -14.01 17.85 17.52
N LEU A 566 -13.53 16.89 18.30
CA LEU A 566 -14.22 15.62 18.47
C LEU A 566 -15.57 15.78 19.17
N VAL A 567 -15.62 16.59 20.25
CA VAL A 567 -16.86 16.88 20.97
C VAL A 567 -17.86 17.56 20.05
N SER A 568 -17.44 18.54 19.25
CA SER A 568 -18.29 19.24 18.29
C SER A 568 -18.83 18.31 17.21
N SER A 569 -17.98 17.44 16.65
CA SER A 569 -18.39 16.46 15.65
C SER A 569 -19.38 15.42 16.22
N ALA A 570 -19.10 14.91 17.42
CA ALA A 570 -19.99 13.96 18.09
C ALA A 570 -21.35 14.60 18.44
N LYS A 571 -21.35 15.86 18.90
CA LYS A 571 -22.57 16.63 19.17
C LYS A 571 -23.41 16.79 17.89
N ALA A 572 -22.80 17.18 16.77
CA ALA A 572 -23.49 17.35 15.51
C ALA A 572 -24.15 16.03 15.04
N ALA A 573 -23.45 14.90 15.17
CA ALA A 573 -23.98 13.59 14.84
C ALA A 573 -25.20 13.20 15.70
N VAL A 574 -25.11 13.43 17.03
CA VAL A 574 -26.21 13.16 17.97
C VAL A 574 -27.39 14.08 17.71
N ASP A 575 -27.17 15.38 17.54
CA ASP A 575 -28.21 16.36 17.28
C ASP A 575 -28.97 16.03 15.98
N TYR A 576 -28.27 15.56 14.95
CA TYR A 576 -28.88 15.12 13.69
C TYR A 576 -29.86 13.95 13.92
N VAL A 577 -29.41 12.84 14.53
CA VAL A 577 -30.25 11.63 14.70
C VAL A 577 -31.42 11.86 15.65
N VAL A 578 -31.29 12.77 16.61
CA VAL A 578 -32.37 13.20 17.50
C VAL A 578 -33.40 14.06 16.78
N LYS A 579 -32.95 15.02 15.96
CA LYS A 579 -33.79 15.89 15.12
C LYS A 579 -34.62 15.07 14.13
N GLU A 580 -34.01 14.06 13.50
CA GLU A 580 -34.70 13.15 12.58
C GLU A 580 -35.63 12.13 13.30
N GLY A 581 -35.72 12.16 14.62
CA GLY A 581 -36.58 11.26 15.40
C GLY A 581 -36.11 9.79 15.42
N ILE A 582 -34.88 9.51 14.98
CA ILE A 582 -34.34 8.15 14.88
C ILE A 582 -33.86 7.64 16.24
N ALA A 583 -33.27 8.52 17.05
CA ALA A 583 -32.76 8.18 18.37
C ALA A 583 -33.23 9.18 19.45
N LYS A 584 -33.34 8.72 20.70
CA LYS A 584 -33.58 9.60 21.85
C LYS A 584 -32.27 10.12 22.39
N ARG A 585 -32.23 11.40 22.79
CA ARG A 585 -31.10 11.95 23.52
C ARG A 585 -30.96 11.24 24.87
N CYS A 586 -29.91 10.45 25.03
CA CYS A 586 -29.52 9.86 26.30
C CYS A 586 -28.24 10.56 26.82
N VAL A 587 -28.15 10.76 28.14
CA VAL A 587 -26.88 11.15 28.77
C VAL A 587 -25.93 9.93 28.61
N PRO A 588 -24.75 10.07 27.98
CA PRO A 588 -23.84 8.94 27.79
C PRO A 588 -23.41 8.42 29.17
N ARG A 589 -23.75 7.16 29.46
CA ARG A 589 -23.40 6.54 30.76
C ARG A 589 -21.97 6.03 30.83
N ARG A 590 -21.28 5.82 29.70
CA ARG A 590 -19.83 5.51 29.65
C ARG A 590 -19.30 5.63 28.21
N ILE A 591 -18.17 6.31 28.07
CA ILE A 591 -17.25 6.16 26.97
C ILE A 591 -16.37 4.95 27.34
N LEU A 592 -16.49 3.84 26.61
CA LEU A 592 -15.58 2.71 26.79
C LEU A 592 -14.34 2.96 25.91
N SER A 593 -13.34 3.62 26.47
CA SER A 593 -12.00 3.57 25.94
C SER A 593 -11.36 2.27 26.42
N LYS A 594 -11.05 1.33 25.54
CA LYS A 594 -10.07 0.30 25.82
C LYS A 594 -8.70 0.80 25.40
N PRO A 595 -7.73 0.88 26.29
CA PRO A 595 -6.35 1.17 25.91
C PRO A 595 -5.66 -0.13 25.51
N VAL A 596 -5.91 -0.66 24.33
CA VAL A 596 -5.03 -1.69 23.71
C VAL A 596 -5.32 -1.75 22.22
N LEU A 597 -4.33 -1.38 21.42
CA LEU A 597 -4.08 -1.73 20.00
C LEU A 597 -4.95 -1.11 18.90
N ASP A 598 -5.88 -0.18 19.20
CA ASP A 598 -6.51 0.62 18.15
C ASP A 598 -6.80 2.01 18.72
N PRO A 599 -6.21 3.10 18.21
CA PRO A 599 -6.44 4.41 18.73
C PRO A 599 -7.89 4.82 18.48
N ALA A 600 -8.65 4.92 19.56
CA ALA A 600 -9.94 5.59 19.69
C ALA A 600 -11.14 5.01 18.95
N CYS A 601 -11.62 3.85 19.36
CA CYS A 601 -13.00 3.47 19.18
C CYS A 601 -13.88 4.11 20.25
N PHE A 602 -14.72 5.06 19.88
CA PHE A 602 -15.76 5.60 20.77
C PHE A 602 -17.04 4.79 20.61
N LEU A 603 -17.39 3.99 21.60
CA LEU A 603 -18.72 3.41 21.73
C LEU A 603 -19.60 4.37 22.51
N CYS A 604 -20.37 5.21 21.84
CA CYS A 604 -21.37 6.05 22.46
C CYS A 604 -22.73 5.32 22.45
N ARG A 605 -23.24 4.98 23.62
CA ARG A 605 -24.62 4.54 23.79
C ARG A 605 -25.50 5.78 23.91
N VAL A 606 -26.18 6.16 22.86
CA VAL A 606 -27.17 7.24 22.83
C VAL A 606 -28.54 6.71 23.28
#